data_b214b366e4fb882088f2750d9036d5ce
#
_entry.id   b214b366e4fb882088f2750d9036d5ce
#
_cell.length_a   1.000
_cell.length_b   1.000
_cell.length_c   1.000
_cell.angle_alpha   90.00
_cell.angle_beta   90.00
_cell.angle_gamma   90.00
#
_symmetry.space_group_name_H-M   'P 1'
#
loop_
_entity.id
_entity.type
_entity.pdbx_description
1 polymer ?
#
loop_
_entity_poly.entity_id
_entity_poly.type
_entity_poly.pdbx_seq_one_letter_code
_entity_poly.pdbx_strand_id
1 'polypeptide(L)'
;MITSSILEFREALPGGGRLVGLDVGTKTIGTALCDSQWTIATAATLIQRTKFTRDLEALKSFISDQQVKGIVVGLPLNLDGSDSPRTQSVRAFARNIEALHLPVLLWDERWSTQAVTRTLIDADASRARRAELIDKMAAA
;
A
#
# COMPACT_ATOMS: atom_id res chain seq x y z
N MET A 1 4.01 -7.81 -13.44
CA MET A 1 5.23 -8.07 -12.65
C MET A 1 4.95 -7.73 -11.19
N ILE A 2 5.31 -8.62 -10.28
CA ILE A 2 5.24 -8.39 -8.82
C ILE A 2 6.64 -8.55 -8.27
N THR A 3 7.10 -7.61 -7.45
CA THR A 3 8.41 -7.66 -6.82
C THR A 3 8.36 -7.09 -5.39
N SER A 4 9.27 -7.52 -4.54
CA SER A 4 9.54 -6.91 -3.25
C SER A 4 10.79 -6.04 -3.28
N SER A 5 11.45 -5.94 -4.42
CA SER A 5 12.66 -5.16 -4.61
C SER A 5 12.34 -3.78 -5.16
N ILE A 6 12.68 -2.75 -4.40
CA ILE A 6 12.54 -1.36 -4.84
C ILE A 6 13.35 -1.12 -6.11
N LEU A 7 14.53 -1.71 -6.20
CA LEU A 7 15.41 -1.54 -7.35
C LEU A 7 14.78 -2.11 -8.63
N GLU A 8 14.24 -3.32 -8.56
CA GLU A 8 13.54 -3.93 -9.70
C GLU A 8 12.33 -3.11 -10.12
N PHE A 9 11.59 -2.60 -9.14
CA PHE A 9 10.42 -1.77 -9.39
C PHE A 9 10.80 -0.48 -10.11
N ARG A 10 11.88 0.17 -9.68
CA ARG A 10 12.39 1.38 -10.33
C ARG A 10 12.86 1.09 -11.75
N GLU A 11 13.51 -0.05 -11.97
CA GLU A 11 13.96 -0.45 -13.31
C GLU A 11 12.79 -0.70 -14.26
N ALA A 12 11.65 -1.17 -13.73
CA ALA A 12 10.44 -1.36 -14.52
C ALA A 12 9.77 -0.01 -14.90
N LEU A 13 10.12 1.07 -14.20
CA LEU A 13 9.57 2.41 -14.43
C LEU A 13 10.70 3.44 -14.59
N PRO A 14 11.53 3.31 -15.66
CA PRO A 14 12.72 4.15 -15.81
C PRO A 14 12.40 5.64 -15.97
N GLY A 15 11.24 5.97 -16.49
CA GLY A 15 10.77 7.36 -16.59
C GLY A 15 10.07 7.87 -15.34
N GLY A 16 9.98 7.06 -14.29
CA GLY A 16 9.17 7.37 -13.12
C GLY A 16 7.68 7.24 -13.43
N GLY A 17 6.90 8.16 -12.96
CA GLY A 17 5.46 8.19 -13.17
C GLY A 17 4.70 8.12 -11.86
N ARG A 18 3.43 8.46 -11.91
CA ARG A 18 2.59 8.49 -10.73
C ARG A 18 2.36 7.08 -10.19
N LEU A 19 2.44 6.91 -8.88
CA LEU A 19 2.19 5.63 -8.20
C LEU A 19 0.92 5.72 -7.37
N VAL A 20 0.24 4.58 -7.23
CA VAL A 20 -0.81 4.43 -6.23
C VAL A 20 -0.35 3.44 -5.16
N GLY A 21 -0.47 3.84 -3.90
CA GLY A 21 -0.29 2.95 -2.76
C GLY A 21 -1.63 2.37 -2.35
N LEU A 22 -1.68 1.07 -2.10
CA LEU A 22 -2.88 0.37 -1.69
C LEU A 22 -2.70 -0.22 -0.29
N ASP A 23 -3.63 0.10 0.60
CA ASP A 23 -3.78 -0.54 1.89
C ASP A 23 -5.00 -1.45 1.83
N VAL A 24 -4.76 -2.74 1.69
CA VAL A 24 -5.80 -3.73 1.45
C VAL A 24 -6.33 -4.27 2.77
N GLY A 25 -7.49 -3.78 3.18
CA GLY A 25 -8.20 -4.28 4.34
C GLY A 25 -9.21 -5.38 3.98
N THR A 26 -9.93 -5.87 4.97
CA THR A 26 -10.98 -6.87 4.76
C THR A 26 -12.24 -6.28 4.14
N LYS A 27 -12.54 -5.01 4.46
CA LYS A 27 -13.77 -4.31 4.02
C LYS A 27 -13.49 -3.15 3.09
N THR A 28 -12.28 -2.60 3.11
CA THR A 28 -11.93 -1.41 2.35
C THR A 28 -10.54 -1.52 1.77
N ILE A 29 -10.30 -0.76 0.70
CA ILE A 29 -8.97 -0.55 0.15
C ILE A 29 -8.70 0.95 0.22
N GLY A 30 -7.73 1.35 1.05
CA GLY A 30 -7.27 2.73 1.10
C GLY A 30 -6.31 2.98 -0.05
N THR A 31 -6.43 4.13 -0.71
CA THR A 31 -5.53 4.52 -1.78
C THR A 31 -4.79 5.80 -1.43
N ALA A 32 -3.53 5.88 -1.86
CA ALA A 32 -2.72 7.08 -1.78
C ALA A 32 -2.01 7.27 -3.11
N LEU A 33 -1.85 8.51 -3.54
CA LEU A 33 -1.14 8.84 -4.77
C LEU A 33 0.24 9.41 -4.45
N CYS A 34 1.25 8.91 -5.13
CA CYS A 34 2.56 9.56 -5.22
C CYS A 34 2.63 10.39 -6.48
N ASP A 35 3.39 11.49 -6.42
CA ASP A 35 3.69 12.29 -7.61
C ASP A 35 4.62 11.53 -8.57
N SER A 36 4.86 12.09 -9.75
CA SER A 36 5.69 11.46 -10.77
C SER A 36 7.16 11.31 -10.37
N GLN A 37 7.61 12.04 -9.37
CA GLN A 37 8.99 12.00 -8.84
C GLN A 37 9.12 11.16 -7.58
N TRP A 38 8.00 10.60 -7.08
CA TRP A 38 7.92 9.76 -5.88
C TRP A 38 8.34 10.46 -4.59
N THR A 39 8.11 11.78 -4.52
CA THR A 39 8.53 12.58 -3.38
C THR A 39 7.42 12.85 -2.38
N ILE A 40 6.16 12.88 -2.82
CA ILE A 40 5.01 13.20 -1.97
C ILE A 40 3.92 12.15 -2.19
N ALA A 41 3.40 11.63 -1.07
CA ALA A 41 2.25 10.74 -1.09
C ALA A 41 1.05 11.43 -0.43
N THR A 42 -0.10 11.40 -1.08
CA THR A 42 -1.33 12.03 -0.59
C THR A 42 -2.46 11.00 -0.57
N ALA A 43 -3.18 10.92 0.56
CA ALA A 43 -4.36 10.07 0.66
C ALA A 43 -5.39 10.50 -0.39
N ALA A 44 -5.91 9.56 -1.17
CA ALA A 44 -6.77 9.85 -2.30
C ALA A 44 -8.20 9.44 -2.07
N THR A 45 -8.48 8.15 -1.90
CA THR A 45 -9.83 7.65 -1.75
C THR A 45 -9.88 6.34 -0.97
N LEU A 46 -11.08 5.93 -0.59
CA LEU A 46 -11.33 4.68 0.08
C LEU A 46 -12.32 3.88 -0.76
N ILE A 47 -11.92 2.69 -1.19
CA ILE A 47 -12.76 1.81 -1.99
C ILE A 47 -13.43 0.81 -1.05
N GLN A 48 -14.76 0.74 -1.08
CA GLN A 48 -15.51 -0.27 -0.36
C GLN A 48 -15.39 -1.60 -1.10
N ARG A 49 -14.90 -2.63 -0.41
CA ARG A 49 -14.72 -3.94 -1.03
C ARG A 49 -16.06 -4.64 -1.21
N THR A 50 -16.27 -5.14 -2.42
CA THR A 50 -17.41 -5.95 -2.79
C THR A 50 -16.86 -7.23 -3.44
N LYS A 51 -17.39 -7.63 -4.60
CA LYS A 51 -16.77 -8.71 -5.38
C LYS A 51 -15.48 -8.21 -6.00
N PHE A 52 -14.48 -9.08 -6.09
CA PHE A 52 -13.17 -8.71 -6.65
C PHE A 52 -13.28 -8.10 -8.05
N THR A 53 -14.18 -8.61 -8.88
CA THR A 53 -14.38 -8.07 -10.24
C THR A 53 -14.77 -6.59 -10.22
N ARG A 54 -15.61 -6.18 -9.27
CA ARG A 54 -16.01 -4.78 -9.10
C ARG A 54 -14.87 -3.94 -8.51
N ASP A 55 -14.15 -4.51 -7.56
CA ASP A 55 -12.99 -3.84 -6.95
C ASP A 55 -11.91 -3.59 -8.00
N LEU A 56 -11.68 -4.57 -8.87
CA LEU A 56 -10.74 -4.45 -9.98
C LEU A 56 -11.17 -3.36 -10.97
N GLU A 57 -12.45 -3.27 -11.30
CA GLU A 57 -12.97 -2.22 -12.16
C GLU A 57 -12.82 -0.83 -11.54
N ALA A 58 -13.08 -0.70 -10.23
CA ALA A 58 -12.91 0.56 -9.52
C ALA A 58 -11.44 0.99 -9.52
N LEU A 59 -10.51 0.07 -9.29
CA LEU A 59 -9.07 0.33 -9.35
C LEU A 59 -8.64 0.72 -10.76
N LYS A 60 -9.12 0.01 -11.76
CA LYS A 60 -8.80 0.27 -13.16
C LYS A 60 -9.23 1.67 -13.57
N SER A 61 -10.43 2.07 -13.18
CA SER A 61 -10.97 3.40 -13.43
C SER A 61 -10.11 4.47 -12.74
N PHE A 62 -9.76 4.27 -11.49
CA PHE A 62 -8.93 5.18 -10.71
C PHE A 62 -7.53 5.33 -11.34
N ILE A 63 -6.92 4.20 -11.71
CA ILE A 63 -5.60 4.17 -12.34
C ILE A 63 -5.60 4.93 -13.66
N SER A 64 -6.63 4.74 -14.46
CA SER A 64 -6.79 5.42 -15.74
C SER A 64 -6.97 6.93 -15.53
N ASP A 65 -7.88 7.32 -14.64
CA ASP A 65 -8.20 8.73 -14.38
C ASP A 65 -6.98 9.49 -13.82
N GLN A 66 -6.20 8.85 -12.98
CA GLN A 66 -5.03 9.45 -12.33
C GLN A 66 -3.73 9.22 -13.09
N GLN A 67 -3.77 8.50 -14.21
CA GLN A 67 -2.58 8.18 -15.01
C GLN A 67 -1.49 7.49 -14.19
N VAL A 68 -1.89 6.52 -13.39
CA VAL A 68 -0.98 5.75 -12.54
C VAL A 68 -0.14 4.79 -13.38
N LYS A 69 1.15 4.72 -13.11
CA LYS A 69 2.10 3.87 -13.85
C LYS A 69 2.59 2.67 -13.05
N GLY A 70 2.44 2.68 -11.74
CA GLY A 70 2.85 1.58 -10.89
C GLY A 70 2.03 1.52 -9.62
N ILE A 71 2.03 0.35 -8.99
CA ILE A 71 1.22 0.07 -7.80
C ILE A 71 2.14 -0.38 -6.67
N VAL A 72 1.96 0.20 -5.49
CA VAL A 72 2.62 -0.23 -4.26
C VAL A 72 1.56 -0.82 -3.34
N VAL A 73 1.72 -2.08 -2.94
CA VAL A 73 0.81 -2.76 -2.03
C VAL A 73 1.50 -2.96 -0.69
N GLY A 74 0.92 -2.44 0.38
CA GLY A 74 1.42 -2.65 1.72
C GLY A 74 1.25 -4.11 2.14
N LEU A 75 2.33 -4.76 2.56
CA LEU A 75 2.35 -6.16 2.96
C LEU A 75 2.42 -6.27 4.48
N PRO A 76 1.33 -6.70 5.14
CA PRO A 76 1.28 -6.75 6.61
C PRO A 76 1.95 -8.02 7.15
N LEU A 77 3.28 -8.00 7.22
CA LEU A 77 4.05 -9.08 7.80
C LEU A 77 3.97 -9.06 9.33
N ASN A 78 4.15 -10.23 9.96
CA ASN A 78 4.39 -10.30 11.40
C ASN A 78 5.71 -9.60 11.74
N LEU A 79 5.89 -9.21 13.00
CA LEU A 79 7.10 -8.49 13.42
C LEU A 79 8.39 -9.26 13.15
N ASP A 80 8.33 -10.59 13.17
CA ASP A 80 9.47 -11.45 12.84
C ASP A 80 9.69 -11.65 11.34
N GLY A 81 8.87 -11.04 10.50
CA GLY A 81 8.96 -11.15 9.05
C GLY A 81 8.18 -12.30 8.44
N SER A 82 7.52 -13.13 9.24
CA SER A 82 6.71 -14.24 8.73
C SER A 82 5.35 -13.77 8.23
N ASP A 83 4.72 -14.61 7.38
CA ASP A 83 3.39 -14.36 6.86
C ASP A 83 2.31 -14.73 7.88
N SER A 84 1.32 -13.86 8.04
CA SER A 84 0.05 -14.16 8.70
C SER A 84 -0.99 -14.58 7.65
N PRO A 85 -2.19 -15.05 8.05
CA PRO A 85 -3.28 -15.25 7.10
C PRO A 85 -3.63 -13.98 6.33
N ARG A 86 -3.57 -12.82 6.97
CA ARG A 86 -3.80 -11.53 6.31
C ARG A 86 -2.71 -11.24 5.28
N THR A 87 -1.47 -11.53 5.58
CA THR A 87 -0.35 -11.38 4.62
C THR A 87 -0.61 -12.19 3.36
N GLN A 88 -1.02 -13.45 3.53
CA GLN A 88 -1.33 -14.34 2.41
C GLN A 88 -2.50 -13.83 1.58
N SER A 89 -3.52 -13.28 2.23
CA SER A 89 -4.67 -12.67 1.55
C SER A 89 -4.24 -11.47 0.70
N VAL A 90 -3.37 -10.63 1.22
CA VAL A 90 -2.84 -9.46 0.49
C VAL A 90 -1.96 -9.90 -0.67
N ARG A 91 -1.14 -10.94 -0.49
CA ARG A 91 -0.34 -11.50 -1.60
C ARG A 91 -1.23 -12.03 -2.72
N ALA A 92 -2.33 -12.70 -2.37
CA ALA A 92 -3.31 -13.17 -3.36
C ALA A 92 -3.96 -12.01 -4.11
N PHE A 93 -4.32 -10.95 -3.40
CA PHE A 93 -4.84 -9.73 -4.01
C PHE A 93 -3.83 -9.14 -5.00
N ALA A 94 -2.58 -9.04 -4.61
CA ALA A 94 -1.52 -8.54 -5.48
C ALA A 94 -1.38 -9.36 -6.77
N ARG A 95 -1.42 -10.68 -6.66
CA ARG A 95 -1.39 -11.57 -7.83
C ARG A 95 -2.59 -11.31 -8.75
N ASN A 96 -3.75 -11.10 -8.18
CA ASN A 96 -4.97 -10.88 -8.96
C ASN A 96 -4.97 -9.53 -9.69
N ILE A 97 -4.33 -8.50 -9.13
CA ILE A 97 -4.24 -7.19 -9.80
C ILE A 97 -3.15 -7.15 -10.89
N GLU A 98 -2.39 -8.21 -11.09
CA GLU A 98 -1.51 -8.31 -12.25
C GLU A 98 -2.28 -8.18 -13.57
N ALA A 99 -3.58 -8.45 -13.56
CA ALA A 99 -4.46 -8.23 -14.71
C ALA A 99 -4.49 -6.76 -15.18
N LEU A 100 -4.05 -5.82 -14.34
CA LEU A 100 -3.94 -4.41 -14.71
C LEU A 100 -2.68 -4.11 -15.55
N HIS A 101 -1.77 -5.07 -15.68
CA HIS A 101 -0.53 -4.96 -16.48
C HIS A 101 0.39 -3.82 -16.05
N LEU A 102 0.42 -3.50 -14.76
CA LEU A 102 1.33 -2.51 -14.18
C LEU A 102 2.31 -3.19 -13.23
N PRO A 103 3.54 -2.64 -13.07
CA PRO A 103 4.45 -3.12 -12.05
C PRO A 103 3.83 -2.98 -10.66
N VAL A 104 4.00 -4.00 -9.83
CA VAL A 104 3.49 -4.05 -8.45
C VAL A 104 4.65 -4.27 -7.50
N LEU A 105 4.82 -3.37 -6.54
CA LEU A 105 5.79 -3.49 -5.46
C LEU A 105 5.07 -3.89 -4.18
N LEU A 106 5.53 -4.97 -3.55
CA LEU A 106 5.09 -5.35 -2.21
C LEU A 106 5.98 -4.66 -1.19
N TRP A 107 5.39 -3.78 -0.40
CA TRP A 107 6.10 -2.98 0.60
C TRP A 107 5.89 -3.54 2.00
N ASP A 108 6.96 -3.74 2.75
CA ASP A 108 6.91 -4.25 4.12
C ASP A 108 6.33 -3.19 5.05
N GLU A 109 5.07 -3.39 5.48
CA GLU A 109 4.36 -2.47 6.36
C GLU A 109 4.93 -2.39 7.78
N ARG A 110 5.82 -3.28 8.17
CA ARG A 110 6.45 -3.21 9.50
C ARG A 110 7.14 -1.85 9.73
N TRP A 111 7.54 -1.19 8.65
CA TRP A 111 8.19 0.12 8.67
C TRP A 111 7.24 1.27 8.38
N SER A 112 5.94 1.00 8.27
CA SER A 112 4.92 2.01 8.01
C SER A 112 4.36 2.59 9.30
N THR A 113 3.71 3.76 9.19
CA THR A 113 2.99 4.40 10.28
C THR A 113 1.93 3.48 10.89
N GLN A 114 1.24 2.70 10.07
CA GLN A 114 0.24 1.74 10.53
C GLN A 114 0.82 0.65 11.41
N ALA A 115 1.94 0.06 11.01
CA ALA A 115 2.61 -0.97 11.81
C ALA A 115 3.07 -0.41 13.15
N VAL A 116 3.61 0.80 13.15
CA VAL A 116 4.00 1.50 14.37
C VAL A 116 2.78 1.77 15.26
N THR A 117 1.68 2.20 14.68
CA THR A 117 0.42 2.44 15.41
C THR A 117 -0.06 1.17 16.10
N ARG A 118 -0.06 0.04 15.39
CA ARG A 118 -0.44 -1.26 15.98
C ARG A 118 0.48 -1.65 17.13
N THR A 119 1.78 -1.48 16.96
CA THR A 119 2.77 -1.78 18.01
C THR A 119 2.54 -0.92 19.24
N LEU A 120 2.26 0.38 19.06
CA LEU A 120 1.98 1.30 20.16
C LEU A 120 0.67 0.97 20.88
N ILE A 121 -0.34 0.52 20.18
CA ILE A 121 -1.59 0.04 20.75
C ILE A 121 -1.32 -1.21 21.60
N ASP A 122 -0.59 -2.17 21.06
CA ASP A 122 -0.23 -3.42 21.74
C ASP A 122 0.62 -3.16 22.97
N ALA A 123 1.48 -2.13 22.93
CA ALA A 123 2.30 -1.72 24.06
C ALA A 123 1.54 -0.84 25.07
N ASP A 124 0.22 -0.65 24.90
CA ASP A 124 -0.63 0.12 25.81
C ASP A 124 -0.19 1.58 25.96
N ALA A 125 0.36 2.17 24.90
CA ALA A 125 0.79 3.57 24.91
C ALA A 125 -0.42 4.52 24.95
N SER A 126 -0.25 5.68 25.62
CA SER A 126 -1.31 6.69 25.68
C SER A 126 -1.65 7.23 24.28
N ARG A 127 -2.91 7.64 24.08
CA ARG A 127 -3.35 8.19 22.79
C ARG A 127 -2.56 9.44 22.38
N ALA A 128 -2.28 10.32 23.34
CA ALA A 128 -1.56 11.55 23.07
C ALA A 128 -0.14 11.25 22.59
N ARG A 129 0.55 10.34 23.28
CA ARG A 129 1.91 9.94 22.92
C ARG A 129 1.94 9.21 21.57
N ARG A 130 0.93 8.38 21.31
CA ARG A 130 0.81 7.67 20.05
C ARG A 130 0.61 8.64 18.89
N ALA A 131 -0.27 9.61 19.04
CA ALA A 131 -0.51 10.63 18.01
C ALA A 131 0.75 11.45 17.73
N GLU A 132 1.48 11.85 18.76
CA GLU A 132 2.74 12.58 18.62
C GLU A 132 3.78 11.79 17.85
N LEU A 133 3.96 10.51 18.15
CA LEU A 133 4.91 9.65 17.46
C LEU A 133 4.51 9.41 16.01
N ILE A 134 3.23 9.24 15.74
CA ILE A 134 2.72 9.05 14.39
C ILE A 134 2.99 10.30 13.53
N ASP A 135 2.73 11.49 14.07
CA ASP A 135 2.97 12.75 13.39
C ASP A 135 4.45 12.91 13.03
N LYS A 136 5.35 12.59 13.96
CA LYS A 136 6.79 12.64 13.70
C LYS A 136 7.22 11.67 12.62
N MET A 137 6.67 10.47 12.61
CA MET A 137 7.00 9.43 11.63
C MET A 137 6.42 9.73 10.24
N ALA A 138 5.22 10.30 10.20
CA ALA A 138 4.60 10.70 8.95
C ALA A 138 5.35 11.86 8.28
N ALA A 139 6.02 12.71 9.05
CA ALA A 139 6.83 13.81 8.54
C ALA A 139 8.19 13.36 8.00
N ALA A 140 8.60 12.17 8.36
CA ALA A 140 9.85 11.60 7.90
C ALA A 140 9.66 10.81 6.61
#